data_4c41ed24187359b77ee6de614d48098e
#
_entry.id   4c41ed24187359b77ee6de614d48098e
#
_cell.length_a   1.000
_cell.length_b   1.000
_cell.length_c   1.000
_cell.angle_alpha   90.00
_cell.angle_beta   90.00
_cell.angle_gamma   90.00
#
_symmetry.space_group_name_H-M   'P 1'
#
loop_
_entity.id
_entity.type
_entity.pdbx_description
1 polymer ?
#
loop_
_entity_poly.entity_id
_entity_poly.type
_entity_poly.pdbx_seq_one_letter_code
_entity_poly.pdbx_strand_id
1 'polypeptide(L)'
;NPLHMACIYSAFCNEGNVIKPYLVYQNEATAEYWIPGAFSNETASRVLEGTKKVVNDPNGTGYAAHRDDIILAGKTGTAEIKESKEDTSGTELGWFAIYTAEKDIECPILIISMVEDVEGRGGSGYVVKKDSLVLEEWFSSH
;
A
#
# COMPACT_ATOMS: atom_id res chain seq x y z
N ASN A 1 -1.38 -12.70 -1.15
CA ASN A 1 -1.61 -12.35 -2.57
C ASN A 1 -1.95 -10.87 -2.63
N PRO A 2 -1.41 -10.11 -3.62
CA PRO A 2 -1.57 -8.65 -3.71
C PRO A 2 -3.02 -8.16 -3.72
N LEU A 3 -3.92 -8.83 -4.43
CA LEU A 3 -5.34 -8.44 -4.46
C LEU A 3 -6.01 -8.51 -3.08
N HIS A 4 -5.69 -9.54 -2.29
CA HIS A 4 -6.21 -9.65 -0.93
C HIS A 4 -5.63 -8.54 -0.03
N MET A 5 -4.36 -8.20 -0.19
CA MET A 5 -3.75 -7.07 0.51
C MET A 5 -4.41 -5.76 0.13
N ALA A 6 -4.70 -5.53 -1.15
CA ALA A 6 -5.42 -4.34 -1.59
C ALA A 6 -6.79 -4.20 -0.91
N CYS A 7 -7.55 -5.29 -0.81
CA CYS A 7 -8.82 -5.31 -0.08
C CYS A 7 -8.65 -4.93 1.39
N ILE A 8 -7.62 -5.45 2.08
CA ILE A 8 -7.34 -5.12 3.49
C ILE A 8 -6.98 -3.63 3.63
N TYR A 9 -6.08 -3.12 2.78
CA TYR A 9 -5.66 -1.71 2.86
C TYR A 9 -6.78 -0.74 2.51
N SER A 10 -7.72 -1.13 1.61
CA SER A 10 -8.89 -0.31 1.30
C SER A 10 -9.73 0.02 2.54
N ALA A 11 -9.78 -0.89 3.52
CA ALA A 11 -10.56 -0.67 4.73
C ALA A 11 -10.06 0.47 5.60
N PHE A 12 -8.77 0.79 5.56
CA PHE A 12 -8.19 1.87 6.37
C PHE A 12 -8.62 3.26 5.87
N CYS A 13 -8.92 3.40 4.57
CA CYS A 13 -9.48 4.62 3.99
C CYS A 13 -11.01 4.66 3.99
N ASN A 14 -11.67 3.53 4.25
CA ASN A 14 -13.12 3.38 4.20
C ASN A 14 -13.74 3.06 5.55
N GLU A 15 -13.27 3.69 6.62
CA GLU A 15 -13.84 3.61 7.96
C GLU A 15 -13.95 2.17 8.51
N GLY A 16 -13.04 1.29 8.07
CA GLY A 16 -13.00 -0.11 8.46
C GLY A 16 -13.81 -1.04 7.56
N ASN A 17 -14.35 -0.55 6.45
CA ASN A 17 -15.12 -1.36 5.51
C ASN A 17 -14.23 -1.84 4.36
N VAL A 18 -14.16 -3.15 4.15
CA VAL A 18 -13.40 -3.76 3.04
C VAL A 18 -14.19 -3.63 1.75
N ILE A 19 -13.60 -3.00 0.74
CA ILE A 19 -14.21 -2.85 -0.59
C ILE A 19 -14.19 -4.20 -1.32
N LYS A 20 -15.30 -4.51 -2.01
CA LYS A 20 -15.40 -5.66 -2.90
C LYS A 20 -14.67 -5.33 -4.21
N PRO A 21 -13.62 -6.06 -4.56
CA PRO A 21 -12.90 -5.81 -5.80
C PRO A 21 -13.70 -6.33 -6.99
N TYR A 22 -13.62 -5.65 -8.12
CA TYR A 22 -14.05 -6.18 -9.42
C TYR A 22 -12.94 -5.95 -10.45
N LEU A 23 -12.79 -6.89 -11.37
CA LEU A 23 -11.72 -6.88 -12.38
C LEU A 23 -12.23 -6.49 -13.77
N VAL A 24 -13.54 -6.46 -13.95
CA VAL A 24 -14.18 -6.10 -15.20
C VAL A 24 -14.67 -4.67 -15.09
N TYR A 25 -14.28 -3.81 -16.04
CA TYR A 25 -14.73 -2.43 -16.08
C TYR A 25 -16.27 -2.36 -16.15
N GLN A 26 -16.85 -1.46 -15.35
CA GLN A 26 -18.27 -1.18 -15.30
C GLN A 26 -18.49 0.32 -15.53
N ASN A 27 -19.40 0.68 -16.41
CA ASN A 27 -19.69 2.09 -16.75
C ASN A 27 -20.23 2.90 -15.57
N GLU A 28 -20.89 2.23 -14.61
CA GLU A 28 -21.43 2.82 -13.38
C GLU A 28 -20.92 2.00 -12.20
N ALA A 29 -19.65 2.24 -11.84
CA ALA A 29 -19.05 1.60 -10.69
C ALA A 29 -19.60 2.22 -9.41
N THR A 30 -20.41 1.46 -8.65
CA THR A 30 -20.76 1.80 -7.27
C THR A 30 -19.91 0.99 -6.32
N ALA A 31 -19.33 1.65 -5.31
CA ALA A 31 -18.58 0.95 -4.28
C ALA A 31 -19.49 0.01 -3.49
N GLU A 32 -19.20 -1.28 -3.56
CA GLU A 32 -19.81 -2.30 -2.71
C GLU A 32 -18.82 -2.70 -1.61
N TYR A 33 -19.31 -2.91 -0.41
CA TYR A 33 -18.48 -3.47 0.66
C TYR A 33 -18.59 -4.99 0.68
N TRP A 34 -17.42 -5.64 0.62
CA TRP A 34 -17.33 -7.09 0.78
C TRP A 34 -17.51 -7.49 2.25
N ILE A 35 -16.81 -6.78 3.14
CA ILE A 35 -16.91 -6.98 4.58
C ILE A 35 -17.12 -5.61 5.23
N PRO A 36 -18.38 -5.24 5.51
CA PRO A 36 -18.67 -4.02 6.25
C PRO A 36 -18.24 -4.18 7.71
N GLY A 37 -17.62 -3.15 8.27
CA GLY A 37 -17.20 -3.14 9.68
C GLY A 37 -16.14 -4.19 10.02
N ALA A 38 -15.25 -4.55 9.09
CA ALA A 38 -14.13 -5.46 9.34
C ALA A 38 -13.20 -4.92 10.45
N PHE A 39 -13.08 -3.61 10.56
CA PHE A 39 -12.42 -2.87 11.64
C PHE A 39 -13.35 -1.78 12.16
N SER A 40 -13.17 -1.38 13.43
CA SER A 40 -13.84 -0.16 13.89
C SER A 40 -13.23 1.07 13.20
N ASN A 41 -14.02 2.14 13.04
CA ASN A 41 -13.52 3.41 12.49
C ASN A 41 -12.32 3.94 13.30
N GLU A 42 -12.34 3.79 14.62
CA GLU A 42 -11.21 4.16 15.48
C GLU A 42 -9.95 3.36 15.14
N THR A 43 -10.06 2.05 14.94
CA THR A 43 -8.93 1.19 14.56
C THR A 43 -8.40 1.58 13.17
N ALA A 44 -9.29 1.74 12.19
CA ALA A 44 -8.93 2.17 10.85
C ALA A 44 -8.19 3.50 10.85
N SER A 45 -8.71 4.50 11.58
CA SER A 45 -8.08 5.82 11.71
C SER A 45 -6.71 5.76 12.37
N ARG A 46 -6.53 4.95 13.41
CA ARG A 46 -5.22 4.78 14.08
C ARG A 46 -4.18 4.14 13.14
N VAL A 47 -4.58 3.14 12.36
CA VAL A 47 -3.69 2.51 11.36
C VAL A 47 -3.34 3.51 10.28
N LEU A 48 -4.32 4.26 9.77
CA LEU A 48 -4.11 5.29 8.76
C LEU A 48 -3.09 6.35 9.23
N GLU A 49 -3.22 6.86 10.46
CA GLU A 49 -2.25 7.81 11.02
C GLU A 49 -0.84 7.21 11.15
N GLY A 50 -0.73 5.94 11.51
CA GLY A 50 0.55 5.24 11.55
C GLY A 50 1.17 5.08 10.16
N THR A 51 0.37 4.71 9.17
CA THR A 51 0.82 4.50 7.79
C THR A 51 1.13 5.80 7.04
N LYS A 52 0.49 6.93 7.40
CA LYS A 52 0.90 8.26 6.94
C LYS A 52 2.34 8.59 7.34
N LYS A 53 2.74 8.28 8.58
CA LYS A 53 4.11 8.54 9.05
C LYS A 53 5.16 7.76 8.28
N VAL A 54 4.85 6.55 7.80
CA VAL A 54 5.79 5.75 7.00
C VAL A 54 6.24 6.48 5.75
N VAL A 55 5.36 7.28 5.15
CA VAL A 55 5.61 7.98 3.87
C VAL A 55 5.97 9.45 4.08
N ASN A 56 5.40 10.13 5.08
CA ASN A 56 5.56 11.58 5.22
C ASN A 56 6.59 12.01 6.27
N ASP A 57 7.06 11.10 7.14
CA ASP A 57 8.18 11.38 8.05
C ASP A 57 9.50 11.19 7.29
N PRO A 58 10.46 12.15 7.35
CA PRO A 58 11.78 11.99 6.72
C PRO A 58 12.56 10.73 7.15
N ASN A 59 12.27 10.19 8.33
CA ASN A 59 12.83 8.93 8.80
C ASN A 59 11.96 7.70 8.45
N GLY A 60 10.84 7.90 7.78
CA GLY A 60 9.93 6.84 7.38
C GLY A 60 10.53 5.95 6.30
N THR A 61 10.28 4.64 6.40
CA THR A 61 10.82 3.65 5.45
C THR A 61 10.25 3.78 4.04
N GLY A 62 9.13 4.49 3.88
CA GLY A 62 8.48 4.82 2.61
C GLY A 62 8.73 6.24 2.12
N TYR A 63 9.56 7.03 2.80
CA TYR A 63 9.76 8.46 2.50
C TYR A 63 10.21 8.76 1.07
N ALA A 64 10.90 7.84 0.40
CA ALA A 64 11.27 8.00 -1.00
C ALA A 64 10.07 8.10 -1.97
N ALA A 65 8.86 7.79 -1.50
CA ALA A 65 7.61 7.97 -2.24
C ALA A 65 6.78 9.17 -1.71
N HIS A 66 7.35 10.00 -0.83
CA HIS A 66 6.70 11.21 -0.31
C HIS A 66 6.41 12.21 -1.43
N ARG A 67 5.29 12.91 -1.30
CA ARG A 67 4.88 14.02 -2.17
C ARG A 67 4.41 15.19 -1.32
N ASP A 68 4.74 16.41 -1.76
CA ASP A 68 4.32 17.65 -1.06
C ASP A 68 2.89 18.08 -1.44
N ASP A 69 2.39 17.59 -2.57
CA ASP A 69 1.12 17.98 -3.15
C ASP A 69 -0.07 17.11 -2.73
N ILE A 70 0.21 15.94 -2.11
CA ILE A 70 -0.83 14.99 -1.70
C ILE A 70 -0.38 14.16 -0.49
N ILE A 71 -1.31 13.89 0.41
CA ILE A 71 -1.02 13.05 1.58
C ILE A 71 -1.17 11.57 1.18
N LEU A 72 -0.05 10.87 1.20
CA LEU A 72 0.02 9.43 0.99
C LEU A 72 0.17 8.70 2.33
N ALA A 73 -0.28 7.47 2.36
CA ALA A 73 -0.06 6.52 3.44
C ALA A 73 0.47 5.21 2.88
N GLY A 74 1.29 4.50 3.63
CA GLY A 74 1.86 3.26 3.12
C GLY A 74 2.47 2.39 4.20
N LYS A 75 2.90 1.19 3.80
CA LYS A 75 3.60 0.24 4.66
C LYS A 75 4.59 -0.57 3.84
N THR A 76 5.83 -0.52 4.24
CA THR A 76 6.89 -1.37 3.69
C THR A 76 6.92 -2.72 4.39
N GLY A 77 7.36 -3.74 3.70
CA GLY A 77 7.59 -5.06 4.27
C GLY A 77 8.72 -5.79 3.55
N THR A 78 9.52 -6.53 4.30
CA THR A 78 10.47 -7.49 3.75
C THR A 78 10.17 -8.83 4.39
N ALA A 79 9.91 -9.84 3.59
CA ALA A 79 9.65 -11.19 4.04
C ALA A 79 10.71 -12.13 3.50
N GLU A 80 11.34 -12.91 4.37
CA GLU A 80 12.27 -13.95 3.99
C GLU A 80 11.51 -15.24 3.68
N ILE A 81 11.80 -15.85 2.54
CA ILE A 81 11.36 -17.21 2.22
C ILE A 81 12.50 -18.16 2.58
N LYS A 82 12.32 -18.88 3.67
CA LYS A 82 13.31 -19.83 4.19
C LYS A 82 12.67 -21.18 4.41
N GLU A 83 13.43 -22.25 4.15
CA GLU A 83 12.99 -23.62 4.45
C GLU A 83 13.08 -23.93 5.96
N SER A 84 14.00 -23.28 6.66
CA SER A 84 14.19 -23.39 8.12
C SER A 84 14.73 -22.09 8.70
N LYS A 85 14.80 -21.98 10.03
CA LYS A 85 15.38 -20.80 10.72
C LYS A 85 16.89 -20.67 10.49
N GLU A 86 17.56 -21.77 10.22
CA GLU A 86 19.00 -21.85 9.98
C GLU A 86 19.36 -21.63 8.51
N ASP A 87 18.36 -21.59 7.62
CA ASP A 87 18.57 -21.34 6.20
C ASP A 87 19.02 -19.88 5.96
N THR A 88 20.22 -19.73 5.42
CA THR A 88 20.82 -18.43 5.06
C THR A 88 20.79 -18.18 3.56
N SER A 89 20.23 -19.11 2.78
CA SER A 89 20.11 -19.02 1.32
C SER A 89 18.72 -18.57 0.84
N GLY A 90 17.86 -18.19 1.78
CA GLY A 90 16.48 -17.78 1.49
C GLY A 90 16.41 -16.51 0.64
N THR A 91 15.37 -16.42 -0.18
CA THR A 91 15.07 -15.25 -1.00
C THR A 91 14.29 -14.21 -0.19
N GLU A 92 14.59 -12.94 -0.34
CA GLU A 92 13.83 -11.85 0.26
C GLU A 92 12.75 -11.31 -0.69
N LEU A 93 11.51 -11.26 -0.20
CA LEU A 93 10.41 -10.57 -0.87
C LEU A 93 10.28 -9.14 -0.36
N GLY A 94 10.41 -8.16 -1.23
CA GLY A 94 10.09 -6.78 -0.92
C GLY A 94 8.61 -6.47 -1.17
N TRP A 95 7.96 -5.86 -0.20
CA TRP A 95 6.56 -5.42 -0.28
C TRP A 95 6.44 -3.92 -0.05
N PHE A 96 5.57 -3.28 -0.78
CA PHE A 96 5.10 -1.94 -0.47
C PHE A 96 3.61 -1.82 -0.77
N ALA A 97 2.86 -1.32 0.21
CA ALA A 97 1.50 -0.84 0.03
C ALA A 97 1.54 0.66 0.13
N ILE A 98 1.03 1.39 -0.86
CA ILE A 98 0.92 2.84 -0.84
C ILE A 98 -0.42 3.27 -1.40
N TYR A 99 -1.04 4.28 -0.77
CA TYR A 99 -2.36 4.74 -1.14
C TYR A 99 -2.60 6.20 -0.76
N THR A 100 -3.55 6.83 -1.45
CA THR A 100 -4.03 8.16 -1.11
C THR A 100 -4.77 8.14 0.21
N ALA A 101 -4.40 9.02 1.13
CA ALA A 101 -4.92 9.06 2.49
C ALA A 101 -6.04 10.08 2.70
N GLU A 102 -6.31 10.92 1.70
CA GLU A 102 -7.36 11.94 1.71
C GLU A 102 -8.65 11.37 1.14
N LYS A 103 -9.80 11.79 1.71
CA LYS A 103 -11.11 11.23 1.33
C LYS A 103 -11.64 11.81 0.01
N ASP A 104 -11.42 13.08 -0.25
CA ASP A 104 -12.04 13.82 -1.35
C ASP A 104 -11.04 14.12 -2.47
N ILE A 105 -10.25 13.14 -2.83
CA ILE A 105 -9.29 13.27 -3.91
C ILE A 105 -9.90 12.86 -5.25
N GLU A 106 -9.62 13.65 -6.29
CA GLU A 106 -10.17 13.43 -7.63
C GLU A 106 -9.69 12.10 -8.25
N CYS A 107 -8.42 11.74 -8.02
CA CYS A 107 -7.80 10.54 -8.59
C CYS A 107 -7.21 9.63 -7.50
N PRO A 108 -8.05 8.94 -6.71
CA PRO A 108 -7.55 8.04 -5.67
C PRO A 108 -6.81 6.84 -6.27
N ILE A 109 -5.73 6.43 -5.62
CA ILE A 109 -4.95 5.26 -6.02
C ILE A 109 -4.55 4.42 -4.80
N LEU A 110 -4.51 3.11 -4.99
CA LEU A 110 -3.91 2.14 -4.08
C LEU A 110 -3.00 1.22 -4.90
N ILE A 111 -1.74 1.17 -4.55
CA ILE A 111 -0.74 0.29 -5.17
C ILE A 111 -0.30 -0.75 -4.14
N ILE A 112 -0.33 -2.01 -4.51
CA ILE A 112 0.27 -3.11 -3.76
C ILE A 112 1.31 -3.76 -4.65
N SER A 113 2.57 -3.56 -4.30
CA SER A 113 3.71 -4.12 -5.03
C SER A 113 4.42 -5.19 -4.22
N MET A 114 4.78 -6.26 -4.91
CA MET A 114 5.64 -7.33 -4.40
C MET A 114 6.74 -7.58 -5.43
N VAL A 115 7.97 -7.61 -4.98
CA VAL A 115 9.13 -7.94 -5.81
C VAL A 115 9.88 -9.09 -5.16
N GLU A 116 10.08 -10.15 -5.94
CA GLU A 116 10.92 -11.29 -5.53
C GLU A 116 12.40 -10.93 -5.64
N ASP A 117 13.18 -11.49 -4.73
CA ASP A 117 14.64 -11.34 -4.71
C ASP A 117 15.10 -9.87 -4.64
N VAL A 118 14.79 -9.23 -3.53
CA VAL A 118 15.28 -7.87 -3.23
C VAL A 118 16.55 -7.87 -2.38
N GLU A 119 17.14 -9.05 -2.10
CA GLU A 119 18.42 -9.17 -1.42
C GLU A 119 19.53 -8.45 -2.23
N GLY A 120 20.33 -7.66 -1.55
CA GLY A 120 21.37 -6.85 -2.19
C GLY A 120 20.86 -5.65 -3.01
N ARG A 121 19.54 -5.47 -3.16
CA ARG A 121 18.92 -4.34 -3.87
C ARG A 121 18.40 -3.24 -2.94
N GLY A 122 18.48 -3.46 -1.62
CA GLY A 122 17.98 -2.53 -0.60
C GLY A 122 16.61 -2.92 -0.03
N GLY A 123 16.22 -4.19 -0.14
CA GLY A 123 15.01 -4.73 0.45
C GLY A 123 13.74 -4.02 -0.07
N SER A 124 12.80 -3.76 0.83
CA SER A 124 11.57 -3.02 0.48
C SER A 124 11.81 -1.60 -0.06
N GLY A 125 12.96 -0.97 0.22
CA GLY A 125 13.33 0.33 -0.34
C GLY A 125 13.46 0.33 -1.86
N TYR A 126 13.80 -0.82 -2.46
CA TYR A 126 13.78 -0.99 -3.91
C TYR A 126 12.35 -0.88 -4.46
N VAL A 127 11.38 -1.50 -3.78
CA VAL A 127 9.96 -1.46 -4.19
C VAL A 127 9.42 -0.04 -4.06
N VAL A 128 9.71 0.66 -2.94
CA VAL A 128 9.31 2.06 -2.71
C VAL A 128 9.74 2.95 -3.88
N LYS A 129 11.00 2.82 -4.34
CA LYS A 129 11.51 3.60 -5.48
C LYS A 129 10.80 3.26 -6.81
N LYS A 130 10.32 2.04 -6.98
CA LYS A 130 9.54 1.69 -8.19
C LYS A 130 8.15 2.29 -8.15
N ASP A 131 7.48 2.19 -7.01
CA ASP A 131 6.14 2.72 -6.85
C ASP A 131 6.12 4.26 -6.86
N SER A 132 7.19 4.92 -6.42
CA SER A 132 7.29 6.39 -6.56
C SER A 132 7.23 6.86 -8.02
N LEU A 133 7.82 6.11 -8.95
CA LEU A 133 7.73 6.42 -10.39
C LEU A 133 6.31 6.20 -10.94
N VAL A 134 5.61 5.18 -10.44
CA VAL A 134 4.20 4.93 -10.82
C VAL A 134 3.30 6.06 -10.32
N LEU A 135 3.51 6.52 -9.08
CA LEU A 135 2.77 7.64 -8.51
C LEU A 135 3.04 8.95 -9.26
N GLU A 136 4.30 9.20 -9.63
CA GLU A 136 4.68 10.38 -10.42
C GLU A 136 3.93 10.41 -11.75
N GLU A 137 3.90 9.30 -12.47
CA GLU A 137 3.15 9.17 -13.74
C GLU A 137 1.64 9.31 -13.53
N TRP A 138 1.09 8.64 -12.51
CA TRP A 138 -0.34 8.72 -12.20
C TRP A 138 -0.81 10.15 -11.98
N PHE A 139 -0.16 10.89 -11.08
CA PHE A 139 -0.57 12.25 -10.73
C PHE A 139 -0.15 13.30 -11.76
N SER A 140 0.74 13.00 -12.71
CA SER A 140 1.04 13.89 -13.83
C SER A 140 0.06 13.75 -14.98
N SER A 141 -0.65 12.63 -15.06
CA SER A 141 -1.57 12.29 -16.16
C SER A 141 -3.04 12.57 -15.83
N HIS A 142 -3.36 12.88 -14.57
CA HIS A 142 -4.70 13.14 -14.07
C HIS A 142 -4.76 14.46 -13.31
#